data_95e46fc1d5b9291cdb6287846447725a
#
_entry.id   95e46fc1d5b9291cdb6287846447725a
#
_cell.length_a   1.000
_cell.length_b   1.000
_cell.length_c   1.000
_cell.angle_alpha   90.00
_cell.angle_beta   90.00
_cell.angle_gamma   90.00
#
_symmetry.space_group_name_H-M   'P 1'
#
loop_
_entity.id
_entity.type
_entity.pdbx_description
1 polymer ?
#
loop_
_entity_poly.entity_id
_entity_poly.type
_entity_poly.pdbx_seq_one_letter_code
_entity_poly.pdbx_strand_id
1 'polypeptide(L)'
;MTDLIDTTEMYLKTIYELDEEGITPLRARIAERLGHSGPTVSQTVARMERDGLVIVTGDRHLELTELGQDKAMRVMRKHRLAERLLTDVIKLDWEHVHVEACRWEHVMSDLVEKRLVGLLDHPHHDPYGNPIPGLSELGEAYTDVPFLSGVISLPSAFEAAAKKGVRGEPLAASLTRIAEPLQTDVELLARLSDAGLVPGSRITAEHSDGTYTVTVDGAGTALELGEDLARHLFVATA
;
A
#
# COMPACT_ATOMS: atom_id res chain seq x y z
N MET A 1 26.53 4.12 5.92
CA MET A 1 26.23 4.08 4.47
C MET A 1 25.11 5.05 4.25
N THR A 2 25.30 6.09 3.46
CA THR A 2 24.21 6.98 3.05
C THR A 2 23.35 6.14 2.10
N ASP A 3 22.13 5.81 2.51
CA ASP A 3 21.17 5.18 1.63
C ASP A 3 20.96 6.11 0.43
N LEU A 4 21.13 5.58 -0.78
CA LEU A 4 20.88 6.29 -2.04
C LEU A 4 19.36 6.41 -2.27
N ILE A 5 18.68 7.05 -1.33
CA ILE A 5 17.23 7.27 -1.41
C ILE A 5 16.99 8.54 -2.20
N ASP A 6 16.29 8.44 -3.33
CA ASP A 6 15.81 9.63 -4.04
C ASP A 6 14.60 10.23 -3.30
N THR A 7 14.85 11.35 -2.62
CA THR A 7 13.80 12.04 -1.85
C THR A 7 12.60 12.42 -2.74
N THR A 8 12.81 12.74 -4.02
CA THR A 8 11.72 13.09 -4.94
C THR A 8 10.86 11.86 -5.23
N GLU A 9 11.49 10.72 -5.50
CA GLU A 9 10.79 9.45 -5.74
C GLU A 9 10.00 9.01 -4.51
N MET A 10 10.57 9.10 -3.30
CA MET A 10 9.85 8.86 -2.06
C MET A 10 8.57 9.68 -1.94
N TYR A 11 8.64 10.99 -2.21
CA TYR A 11 7.46 11.86 -2.13
C TYR A 11 6.42 11.53 -3.20
N LEU A 12 6.85 11.25 -4.43
CA LEU A 12 5.97 10.83 -5.52
C LEU A 12 5.24 9.54 -5.16
N LYS A 13 5.97 8.54 -4.65
CA LYS A 13 5.41 7.27 -4.17
C LYS A 13 4.38 7.51 -3.06
N THR A 14 4.71 8.32 -2.05
CA THR A 14 3.78 8.62 -0.94
C THR A 14 2.49 9.30 -1.42
N ILE A 15 2.56 10.22 -2.39
CA ILE A 15 1.37 10.84 -2.98
C ILE A 15 0.55 9.79 -3.74
N TYR A 16 1.20 8.94 -4.50
CA TYR A 16 0.58 7.85 -5.25
C TYR A 16 -0.16 6.86 -4.33
N GLU A 17 0.47 6.43 -3.23
CA GLU A 17 -0.14 5.56 -2.20
C GLU A 17 -1.38 6.18 -1.58
N LEU A 18 -1.33 7.48 -1.26
CA LEU A 18 -2.50 8.20 -0.73
C LEU A 18 -3.65 8.19 -1.74
N ASP A 19 -3.37 8.46 -3.01
CA ASP A 19 -4.36 8.44 -4.08
C ASP A 19 -4.93 7.02 -4.30
N GLU A 20 -4.10 5.99 -4.27
CA GLU A 20 -4.54 4.59 -4.35
C GLU A 20 -5.54 4.23 -3.24
N GLU A 21 -5.30 4.67 -2.02
CA GLU A 21 -6.19 4.45 -0.88
C GLU A 21 -7.43 5.37 -0.87
N GLY A 22 -7.56 6.29 -1.84
CA GLY A 22 -8.62 7.30 -1.87
C GLY A 22 -8.47 8.38 -0.79
N ILE A 23 -7.27 8.56 -0.28
CA ILE A 23 -6.94 9.55 0.75
C ILE A 23 -6.37 10.80 0.08
N THR A 24 -7.04 11.94 0.24
CA THR A 24 -6.57 13.22 -0.32
C THR A 24 -5.13 13.52 0.09
N PRO A 25 -4.17 13.68 -0.85
CA PRO A 25 -2.77 13.96 -0.51
C PRO A 25 -2.63 15.38 0.04
N LEU A 26 -2.19 15.48 1.29
CA LEU A 26 -1.92 16.74 1.99
C LEU A 26 -0.48 16.74 2.51
N ARG A 27 0.16 17.92 2.55
CA ARG A 27 1.51 18.05 3.15
C ARG A 27 1.61 17.46 4.55
N ALA A 28 0.55 17.60 5.37
CA ALA A 28 0.50 17.04 6.71
C ALA A 28 0.57 15.51 6.71
N ARG A 29 -0.16 14.86 5.81
CA ARG A 29 -0.17 13.41 5.66
C ARG A 29 1.16 12.86 5.14
N ILE A 30 1.82 13.58 4.24
CA ILE A 30 3.19 13.24 3.80
C ILE A 30 4.17 13.39 4.96
N ALA A 31 4.06 14.47 5.75
CA ALA A 31 4.89 14.68 6.92
C ALA A 31 4.76 13.53 7.94
N GLU A 32 3.54 13.09 8.18
CA GLU A 32 3.21 11.96 9.05
C GLU A 32 3.80 10.65 8.52
N ARG A 33 3.56 10.30 7.24
CA ARG A 33 4.04 9.04 6.64
C ARG A 33 5.56 8.96 6.57
N LEU A 34 6.24 10.06 6.23
CA LEU A 34 7.70 10.08 6.06
C LEU A 34 8.47 10.47 7.33
N GLY A 35 7.78 10.85 8.41
CA GLY A 35 8.44 11.36 9.61
C GLY A 35 9.19 12.67 9.39
N HIS A 36 8.83 13.45 8.36
CA HIS A 36 9.51 14.69 7.99
C HIS A 36 8.88 15.91 8.64
N SER A 37 9.70 16.96 8.90
CA SER A 37 9.18 18.23 9.42
C SER A 37 8.32 18.96 8.36
N GLY A 38 7.31 19.71 8.79
CA GLY A 38 6.46 20.50 7.90
C GLY A 38 7.24 21.45 6.97
N PRO A 39 8.27 22.18 7.43
CA PRO A 39 9.15 22.97 6.57
C PRO A 39 9.87 22.14 5.51
N THR A 40 10.40 20.96 5.84
CA THR A 40 11.06 20.05 4.90
C THR A 40 10.09 19.62 3.80
N VAL A 41 8.88 19.19 4.18
CA VAL A 41 7.83 18.80 3.23
C VAL A 41 7.47 19.96 2.31
N SER A 42 7.29 21.17 2.87
CA SER A 42 6.92 22.35 2.07
C SER A 42 7.99 22.73 1.06
N GLN A 43 9.28 22.63 1.42
CA GLN A 43 10.39 22.89 0.51
C GLN A 43 10.47 21.85 -0.61
N THR A 44 10.31 20.57 -0.28
CA THR A 44 10.34 19.50 -1.27
C THR A 44 9.17 19.61 -2.23
N VAL A 45 7.95 19.81 -1.73
CA VAL A 45 6.76 20.03 -2.58
C VAL A 45 6.93 21.23 -3.50
N ALA A 46 7.44 22.37 -3.01
CA ALA A 46 7.69 23.55 -3.84
C ALA A 46 8.75 23.30 -4.94
N ARG A 47 9.73 22.42 -4.69
CA ARG A 47 10.68 21.98 -5.72
C ARG A 47 9.99 21.08 -6.74
N MET A 48 9.22 20.11 -6.32
CA MET A 48 8.48 19.19 -7.20
C MET A 48 7.48 19.94 -8.08
N GLU A 49 6.83 20.98 -7.54
CA GLU A 49 5.92 21.84 -8.31
C GLU A 49 6.67 22.62 -9.40
N ARG A 50 7.83 23.20 -9.10
CA ARG A 50 8.70 23.86 -10.10
C ARG A 50 9.20 22.90 -11.17
N ASP A 51 9.47 21.65 -10.78
CA ASP A 51 9.94 20.59 -11.67
C ASP A 51 8.79 19.97 -12.50
N GLY A 52 7.55 20.47 -12.32
CA GLY A 52 6.37 20.03 -13.05
C GLY A 52 5.87 18.62 -12.69
N LEU A 53 6.16 18.14 -11.48
CA LEU A 53 5.79 16.81 -11.02
C LEU A 53 4.48 16.82 -10.22
N VAL A 54 4.17 17.92 -9.55
CA VAL A 54 3.03 18.07 -8.65
C VAL A 54 2.36 19.42 -8.90
N ILE A 55 1.05 19.49 -8.72
CA ILE A 55 0.26 20.72 -8.66
C ILE A 55 -0.25 20.89 -7.23
N VAL A 56 -0.11 22.09 -6.68
CA VAL A 56 -0.73 22.47 -5.42
C VAL A 56 -2.04 23.18 -5.73
N THR A 57 -3.16 22.57 -5.38
CA THR A 57 -4.49 23.11 -5.65
C THR A 57 -4.87 24.25 -4.69
N GLY A 58 -5.97 24.97 -5.00
CA GLY A 58 -6.43 26.12 -4.21
C GLY A 58 -6.82 25.76 -2.76
N ASP A 59 -7.26 24.53 -2.51
CA ASP A 59 -7.57 23.96 -1.19
C ASP A 59 -6.39 23.20 -0.57
N ARG A 60 -5.19 23.36 -1.15
CA ARG A 60 -3.89 22.88 -0.65
C ARG A 60 -3.67 21.37 -0.71
N HIS A 61 -4.49 20.62 -1.41
CA HIS A 61 -4.14 19.23 -1.70
C HIS A 61 -3.14 19.15 -2.87
N LEU A 62 -2.48 18.01 -2.99
CA LEU A 62 -1.46 17.76 -3.99
C LEU A 62 -2.02 16.83 -5.05
N GLU A 63 -1.80 17.18 -6.31
CA GLU A 63 -2.13 16.33 -7.45
C GLU A 63 -0.87 16.03 -8.24
N LEU A 64 -0.65 14.78 -8.60
CA LEU A 64 0.44 14.43 -9.51
C LEU A 64 0.10 14.95 -10.91
N THR A 65 1.07 15.55 -11.58
CA THR A 65 0.97 15.80 -13.03
C THR A 65 1.08 14.47 -13.78
N GLU A 66 0.83 14.48 -15.09
CA GLU A 66 1.06 13.29 -15.93
C GLU A 66 2.51 12.76 -15.77
N LEU A 67 3.50 13.66 -15.80
CA LEU A 67 4.91 13.30 -15.57
C LEU A 67 5.16 12.79 -14.15
N GLY A 68 4.51 13.39 -13.15
CA GLY A 68 4.59 12.94 -11.77
C GLY A 68 3.98 11.55 -11.58
N GLN A 69 2.82 11.33 -12.18
CA GLN A 69 2.10 10.05 -12.17
C GLN A 69 2.93 8.92 -12.79
N ASP A 70 3.52 9.16 -13.97
CA ASP A 70 4.38 8.18 -14.64
C ASP A 70 5.59 7.79 -13.79
N LYS A 71 6.24 8.79 -13.17
CA LYS A 71 7.39 8.54 -12.30
C LYS A 71 6.97 7.78 -11.04
N ALA A 72 5.90 8.20 -10.37
CA ALA A 72 5.38 7.55 -9.16
C ALA A 72 4.99 6.09 -9.43
N MET A 73 4.25 5.85 -10.52
CA MET A 73 3.86 4.52 -10.96
C MET A 73 5.07 3.61 -11.19
N ARG A 74 6.13 4.11 -11.85
CA ARG A 74 7.35 3.31 -12.10
C ARG A 74 8.10 2.98 -10.82
N VAL A 75 8.19 3.90 -9.86
CA VAL A 75 8.78 3.62 -8.53
C VAL A 75 7.95 2.56 -7.81
N MET A 76 6.63 2.71 -7.78
CA MET A 76 5.71 1.74 -7.16
C MET A 76 5.82 0.37 -7.80
N ARG A 77 5.91 0.30 -9.13
CA ARG A 77 6.12 -0.98 -9.84
C ARG A 77 7.43 -1.66 -9.43
N LYS A 78 8.54 -0.91 -9.39
CA LYS A 78 9.84 -1.42 -8.93
C LYS A 78 9.76 -1.94 -7.52
N HIS A 79 9.11 -1.19 -6.63
CA HIS A 79 8.87 -1.59 -5.26
C HIS A 79 8.15 -2.95 -5.17
N ARG A 80 6.98 -3.07 -5.77
CA ARG A 80 6.13 -4.28 -5.71
C ARG A 80 6.77 -5.49 -6.42
N LEU A 81 7.54 -5.26 -7.49
CA LEU A 81 8.34 -6.31 -8.11
C LEU A 81 9.51 -6.75 -7.22
N ALA A 82 10.16 -5.83 -6.51
CA ALA A 82 11.19 -6.17 -5.53
C ALA A 82 10.61 -7.01 -4.37
N GLU A 83 9.44 -6.64 -3.85
CA GLU A 83 8.75 -7.41 -2.82
C GLU A 83 8.46 -8.85 -3.27
N ARG A 84 7.99 -9.04 -4.50
CA ARG A 84 7.78 -10.38 -5.07
C ARG A 84 9.08 -11.17 -5.17
N LEU A 85 10.17 -10.54 -5.66
CA LEU A 85 11.48 -11.17 -5.73
C LEU A 85 11.98 -11.60 -4.34
N LEU A 86 11.88 -10.70 -3.38
CA LEU A 86 12.31 -10.96 -1.99
C LEU A 86 11.52 -12.10 -1.36
N THR A 87 10.22 -12.15 -1.59
CA THR A 87 9.35 -13.19 -1.03
C THR A 87 9.49 -14.52 -1.78
N ASP A 88 9.39 -14.51 -3.11
CA ASP A 88 9.23 -15.75 -3.88
C ASP A 88 10.55 -16.45 -4.19
N VAL A 89 11.61 -15.69 -4.39
CA VAL A 89 12.91 -16.23 -4.82
C VAL A 89 13.94 -16.20 -3.67
N ILE A 90 14.10 -15.05 -3.02
CA ILE A 90 15.08 -14.88 -1.94
C ILE A 90 14.60 -15.53 -0.64
N LYS A 91 13.26 -15.65 -0.46
CA LYS A 91 12.64 -16.23 0.76
C LYS A 91 12.96 -15.43 2.02
N LEU A 92 12.99 -14.12 1.88
CA LEU A 92 13.09 -13.21 3.03
C LEU A 92 11.81 -13.32 3.89
N ASP A 93 11.95 -13.25 5.19
CA ASP A 93 10.82 -13.27 6.11
C ASP A 93 9.86 -12.10 5.78
N TRP A 94 8.57 -12.41 5.71
CA TRP A 94 7.54 -11.55 5.12
C TRP A 94 7.49 -10.15 5.73
N GLU A 95 7.70 -10.05 7.05
CA GLU A 95 7.72 -8.79 7.80
C GLU A 95 8.89 -7.84 7.43
N HIS A 96 9.94 -8.36 6.80
CA HIS A 96 11.12 -7.58 6.39
C HIS A 96 11.10 -7.17 4.91
N VAL A 97 10.18 -7.73 4.12
CA VAL A 97 10.15 -7.58 2.66
C VAL A 97 9.99 -6.13 2.24
N HIS A 98 9.01 -5.42 2.80
CA HIS A 98 8.73 -4.02 2.44
C HIS A 98 9.92 -3.09 2.71
N VAL A 99 10.52 -3.20 3.90
CA VAL A 99 11.67 -2.35 4.29
C VAL A 99 12.87 -2.55 3.36
N GLU A 100 13.09 -3.78 2.89
CA GLU A 100 14.17 -4.07 1.94
C GLU A 100 13.81 -3.60 0.53
N ALA A 101 12.57 -3.78 0.08
CA ALA A 101 12.09 -3.29 -1.22
C ALA A 101 12.22 -1.77 -1.36
N CYS A 102 11.97 -1.00 -0.30
CA CYS A 102 12.18 0.45 -0.26
C CYS A 102 13.63 0.88 -0.56
N ARG A 103 14.62 0.02 -0.32
CA ARG A 103 16.02 0.29 -0.67
C ARG A 103 16.31 -0.01 -2.13
N TRP A 104 15.59 -0.97 -2.73
CA TRP A 104 15.86 -1.46 -4.07
C TRP A 104 15.14 -0.68 -5.16
N GLU A 105 13.98 -0.09 -4.86
CA GLU A 105 13.14 0.61 -5.83
C GLU A 105 13.85 1.76 -6.55
N HIS A 106 14.80 2.43 -5.86
CA HIS A 106 15.52 3.58 -6.40
C HIS A 106 16.74 3.23 -7.28
N VAL A 107 17.19 1.97 -7.23
CA VAL A 107 18.41 1.52 -7.94
C VAL A 107 18.12 0.50 -9.03
N MET A 108 16.90 -0.03 -9.11
CA MET A 108 16.49 -1.01 -10.10
C MET A 108 16.34 -0.36 -11.48
N SER A 109 17.03 -0.91 -12.48
CA SER A 109 16.91 -0.45 -13.87
C SER A 109 15.73 -1.11 -14.59
N ASP A 110 15.20 -0.45 -15.62
CA ASP A 110 14.11 -0.97 -16.47
C ASP A 110 14.47 -2.32 -17.12
N LEU A 111 15.77 -2.57 -17.37
CA LEU A 111 16.22 -3.88 -17.88
C LEU A 111 16.02 -4.97 -16.84
N VAL A 112 16.27 -4.69 -15.58
CA VAL A 112 16.06 -5.63 -14.46
C VAL A 112 14.57 -5.87 -14.26
N GLU A 113 13.73 -4.82 -14.25
CA GLU A 113 12.27 -4.97 -14.14
C GLU A 113 11.71 -5.95 -15.18
N LYS A 114 12.06 -5.75 -16.46
CA LYS A 114 11.64 -6.66 -17.55
C LYS A 114 12.06 -8.10 -17.33
N ARG A 115 13.22 -8.34 -16.73
CA ARG A 115 13.68 -9.70 -16.41
C ARG A 115 12.96 -10.29 -15.21
N LEU A 116 12.66 -9.46 -14.21
CA LEU A 116 11.92 -9.87 -13.01
C LEU A 116 10.51 -10.34 -13.35
N VAL A 117 9.80 -9.66 -14.22
CA VAL A 117 8.44 -10.08 -14.65
C VAL A 117 8.44 -11.51 -15.15
N GLY A 118 9.35 -11.87 -16.08
CA GLY A 118 9.46 -13.24 -16.56
C GLY A 118 9.99 -14.25 -15.53
N LEU A 119 10.90 -13.81 -14.63
CA LEU A 119 11.44 -14.66 -13.56
C LEU A 119 10.36 -15.01 -12.52
N LEU A 120 9.44 -14.08 -12.24
CA LEU A 120 8.39 -14.19 -11.23
C LEU A 120 7.07 -14.73 -11.79
N ASP A 121 7.09 -15.31 -12.99
CA ASP A 121 5.92 -15.88 -13.65
C ASP A 121 4.77 -14.88 -13.84
N HIS A 122 5.11 -13.68 -14.32
CA HIS A 122 4.17 -12.60 -14.66
C HIS A 122 3.26 -12.17 -13.51
N PRO A 123 3.80 -11.68 -12.37
CA PRO A 123 3.03 -11.35 -11.20
C PRO A 123 2.16 -10.11 -11.45
N HIS A 124 0.91 -10.14 -10.97
CA HIS A 124 -0.01 -9.02 -11.05
C HIS A 124 -0.20 -8.29 -9.70
N HIS A 125 0.22 -8.93 -8.61
CA HIS A 125 0.08 -8.40 -7.25
C HIS A 125 1.39 -8.61 -6.46
N ASP A 126 1.64 -7.73 -5.51
CA ASP A 126 2.70 -7.89 -4.53
C ASP A 126 2.34 -8.96 -3.47
N PRO A 127 3.24 -9.28 -2.51
CA PRO A 127 2.95 -10.24 -1.43
C PRO A 127 1.86 -9.79 -0.45
N TYR A 128 1.52 -8.51 -0.44
CA TYR A 128 0.48 -7.91 0.40
C TYR A 128 -0.86 -7.74 -0.32
N GLY A 129 -0.97 -8.25 -1.56
CA GLY A 129 -2.18 -8.26 -2.37
C GLY A 129 -2.42 -6.98 -3.18
N ASN A 130 -1.50 -6.02 -3.15
CA ASN A 130 -1.65 -4.77 -3.90
C ASN A 130 -1.32 -4.98 -5.38
N PRO A 131 -2.07 -4.39 -6.34
CA PRO A 131 -1.83 -4.56 -7.76
C PRO A 131 -0.50 -3.92 -8.18
N ILE A 132 0.29 -4.61 -9.01
CA ILE A 132 1.52 -4.05 -9.58
C ILE A 132 1.14 -3.17 -10.77
N PRO A 133 1.38 -1.84 -10.72
CA PRO A 133 0.97 -0.92 -11.77
C PRO A 133 1.92 -0.91 -12.96
N GLY A 134 1.45 -0.44 -14.12
CA GLY A 134 2.28 -0.15 -15.29
C GLY A 134 2.96 -1.36 -15.93
N LEU A 135 2.48 -2.58 -15.72
CA LEU A 135 3.05 -3.82 -16.29
C LEU A 135 3.00 -3.81 -17.81
N SER A 136 2.04 -3.13 -18.42
CA SER A 136 1.92 -2.97 -19.87
C SER A 136 3.14 -2.27 -20.50
N GLU A 137 3.82 -1.36 -19.79
CA GLU A 137 5.08 -0.75 -20.26
C GLU A 137 6.23 -1.77 -20.37
N LEU A 138 6.14 -2.86 -19.63
CA LEU A 138 7.12 -3.94 -19.66
C LEU A 138 6.82 -5.01 -20.71
N GLY A 139 5.68 -4.86 -21.43
CA GLY A 139 5.25 -5.75 -22.49
C GLY A 139 4.21 -6.79 -22.06
N GLU A 140 3.67 -6.67 -20.85
CA GLU A 140 2.62 -7.56 -20.36
C GLU A 140 1.27 -7.23 -21.00
N ALA A 141 0.51 -8.28 -21.36
CA ALA A 141 -0.87 -8.15 -21.81
C ALA A 141 -1.82 -7.96 -20.61
N TYR A 142 -1.60 -6.90 -19.83
CA TYR A 142 -2.30 -6.63 -18.60
C TYR A 142 -2.88 -5.21 -18.61
N THR A 143 -4.10 -5.07 -18.15
CA THR A 143 -4.74 -3.76 -17.93
C THR A 143 -4.65 -3.45 -16.43
N ASP A 144 -4.10 -2.31 -16.10
CA ASP A 144 -3.96 -1.88 -14.72
C ASP A 144 -5.32 -1.85 -14.00
N VAL A 145 -5.36 -2.48 -12.84
CA VAL A 145 -6.53 -2.53 -11.98
C VAL A 145 -6.36 -1.47 -10.89
N PRO A 146 -7.30 -0.51 -10.74
CA PRO A 146 -7.24 0.45 -9.65
C PRO A 146 -7.16 -0.23 -8.28
N PHE A 147 -6.39 0.35 -7.36
CA PHE A 147 -6.19 -0.21 -6.02
C PHE A 147 -7.51 -0.50 -5.28
N LEU A 148 -8.52 0.35 -5.39
CA LEU A 148 -9.81 0.14 -4.73
C LEU A 148 -10.80 -0.74 -5.53
N SER A 149 -10.38 -1.29 -6.67
CA SER A 149 -11.26 -2.15 -7.47
C SER A 149 -11.59 -3.46 -6.73
N GLY A 150 -12.87 -3.69 -6.46
CA GLY A 150 -13.37 -4.89 -5.80
C GLY A 150 -13.05 -4.99 -4.32
N VAL A 151 -12.57 -3.92 -3.69
CA VAL A 151 -12.26 -3.89 -2.26
C VAL A 151 -12.72 -2.61 -1.60
N ILE A 152 -12.94 -2.68 -0.29
CA ILE A 152 -13.16 -1.52 0.59
C ILE A 152 -12.37 -1.72 1.87
N SER A 153 -12.04 -0.63 2.57
CA SER A 153 -11.38 -0.73 3.87
C SER A 153 -12.27 -1.43 4.91
N LEU A 154 -11.66 -2.08 5.89
CA LEU A 154 -12.41 -2.79 6.95
C LEU A 154 -13.42 -1.87 7.67
N PRO A 155 -13.08 -0.63 8.08
CA PRO A 155 -14.08 0.30 8.63
C PRO A 155 -15.23 0.59 7.67
N SER A 156 -14.94 0.84 6.38
CA SER A 156 -15.97 1.07 5.36
C SER A 156 -16.88 -0.14 5.16
N ALA A 157 -16.37 -1.36 5.35
CA ALA A 157 -17.18 -2.57 5.28
C ALA A 157 -18.22 -2.63 6.43
N PHE A 158 -17.82 -2.24 7.65
CA PHE A 158 -18.75 -2.10 8.77
C PHE A 158 -19.80 -1.00 8.55
N GLU A 159 -19.40 0.15 8.01
CA GLU A 159 -20.33 1.21 7.65
C GLU A 159 -21.35 0.74 6.60
N ALA A 160 -20.88 0.01 5.59
CA ALA A 160 -21.75 -0.55 4.55
C ALA A 160 -22.75 -1.57 5.12
N ALA A 161 -22.30 -2.45 6.04
CA ALA A 161 -23.16 -3.39 6.75
C ALA A 161 -24.21 -2.65 7.62
N ALA A 162 -23.78 -1.62 8.35
CA ALA A 162 -24.68 -0.81 9.18
C ALA A 162 -25.77 -0.10 8.35
N LYS A 163 -25.44 0.39 7.14
CA LYS A 163 -26.41 0.97 6.20
C LYS A 163 -27.43 -0.05 5.68
N LYS A 164 -27.05 -1.33 5.61
CA LYS A 164 -27.94 -2.47 5.26
C LYS A 164 -28.77 -2.99 6.47
N GLY A 165 -28.64 -2.37 7.65
CA GLY A 165 -29.36 -2.75 8.87
C GLY A 165 -28.66 -3.76 9.76
N VAL A 166 -27.47 -4.22 9.39
CA VAL A 166 -26.63 -5.13 10.17
C VAL A 166 -25.73 -4.31 11.07
N ARG A 167 -26.05 -4.24 12.36
CA ARG A 167 -25.27 -3.47 13.36
C ARG A 167 -24.92 -4.37 14.54
N GLY A 168 -23.65 -4.28 14.97
CA GLY A 168 -23.16 -5.03 16.13
C GLY A 168 -23.05 -6.53 15.90
N GLU A 169 -23.19 -7.00 14.66
CA GLU A 169 -22.92 -8.40 14.30
C GLU A 169 -21.50 -8.54 13.74
N PRO A 170 -20.87 -9.72 13.93
CA PRO A 170 -19.59 -10.03 13.31
C PRO A 170 -19.68 -9.95 11.79
N LEU A 171 -18.65 -9.37 11.17
CA LEU A 171 -18.53 -9.24 9.72
C LEU A 171 -17.62 -10.36 9.19
N ALA A 172 -18.17 -11.27 8.39
CA ALA A 172 -17.37 -12.23 7.62
C ALA A 172 -16.87 -11.59 6.32
N ALA A 173 -15.58 -11.69 6.04
CA ALA A 173 -14.96 -11.08 4.86
C ALA A 173 -13.74 -11.90 4.40
N SER A 174 -13.19 -11.56 3.22
CA SER A 174 -11.86 -12.03 2.80
C SER A 174 -10.91 -10.85 2.76
N LEU A 175 -9.79 -10.94 3.49
CA LEU A 175 -8.72 -9.96 3.38
C LEU A 175 -8.09 -10.05 2.00
N THR A 176 -8.03 -8.93 1.30
CA THR A 176 -7.52 -8.90 -0.07
C THR A 176 -6.22 -8.13 -0.16
N ARG A 177 -6.10 -7.00 0.57
CA ARG A 177 -4.92 -6.12 0.51
C ARG A 177 -4.56 -5.58 1.89
N ILE A 178 -3.27 -5.40 2.08
CA ILE A 178 -2.67 -4.70 3.21
C ILE A 178 -1.89 -3.52 2.62
N ALA A 179 -2.33 -2.29 2.87
CA ALA A 179 -1.68 -1.10 2.31
C ALA A 179 -0.31 -0.82 2.95
N GLU A 180 0.52 -0.09 2.22
CA GLU A 180 1.92 0.18 2.59
C GLU A 180 2.12 0.75 4.02
N PRO A 181 1.24 1.60 4.59
CA PRO A 181 1.44 2.09 5.95
C PRO A 181 1.59 1.00 7.02
N LEU A 182 0.90 -0.14 6.86
CA LEU A 182 1.06 -1.27 7.79
C LEU A 182 2.35 -2.05 7.54
N GLN A 183 2.87 -2.02 6.33
CA GLN A 183 4.06 -2.78 5.91
C GLN A 183 5.36 -2.18 6.46
N THR A 184 5.32 -0.94 6.93
CA THR A 184 6.47 -0.26 7.56
C THR A 184 6.73 -0.73 9.00
N ASP A 185 5.75 -1.36 9.65
CA ASP A 185 5.85 -1.85 11.03
C ASP A 185 6.12 -3.36 11.03
N VAL A 186 7.40 -3.71 11.18
CA VAL A 186 7.90 -5.09 11.18
C VAL A 186 7.25 -5.93 12.29
N GLU A 187 7.05 -5.36 13.49
CA GLU A 187 6.47 -6.09 14.61
C GLU A 187 4.97 -6.36 14.37
N LEU A 188 4.27 -5.38 13.80
CA LEU A 188 2.87 -5.56 13.41
C LEU A 188 2.74 -6.62 12.33
N LEU A 189 3.55 -6.55 11.25
CA LEU A 189 3.51 -7.54 10.17
C LEU A 189 3.80 -8.96 10.68
N ALA A 190 4.77 -9.13 11.57
CA ALA A 190 5.05 -10.43 12.20
C ALA A 190 3.82 -10.96 12.94
N ARG A 191 3.14 -10.10 13.73
CA ARG A 191 1.90 -10.47 14.44
C ARG A 191 0.75 -10.82 13.48
N LEU A 192 0.60 -10.10 12.36
CA LEU A 192 -0.40 -10.42 11.34
C LEU A 192 -0.09 -11.78 10.70
N SER A 193 1.16 -12.02 10.34
CA SER A 193 1.62 -13.30 9.76
C SER A 193 1.43 -14.48 10.70
N ASP A 194 1.82 -14.34 11.97
CA ASP A 194 1.66 -15.39 12.99
C ASP A 194 0.19 -15.75 13.26
N ALA A 195 -0.71 -14.77 13.13
CA ALA A 195 -2.15 -15.00 13.23
C ALA A 195 -2.76 -15.53 11.92
N GLY A 196 -1.98 -15.66 10.84
CA GLY A 196 -2.45 -16.07 9.51
C GLY A 196 -3.24 -14.97 8.77
N LEU A 197 -3.18 -13.72 9.23
CA LEU A 197 -3.86 -12.59 8.60
C LEU A 197 -3.03 -12.08 7.42
N VAL A 198 -3.13 -12.77 6.31
CA VAL A 198 -2.43 -12.49 5.06
C VAL A 198 -3.43 -12.36 3.90
N PRO A 199 -3.08 -11.74 2.78
CA PRO A 199 -3.97 -11.65 1.62
C PRO A 199 -4.53 -13.01 1.20
N GLY A 200 -5.85 -13.08 1.00
CA GLY A 200 -6.58 -14.30 0.70
C GLY A 200 -7.18 -15.01 1.92
N SER A 201 -6.80 -14.65 3.15
CA SER A 201 -7.38 -15.25 4.35
C SER A 201 -8.86 -14.85 4.51
N ARG A 202 -9.68 -15.81 4.96
CA ARG A 202 -11.04 -15.54 5.42
C ARG A 202 -11.00 -15.09 6.87
N ILE A 203 -11.73 -14.03 7.16
CA ILE A 203 -11.75 -13.40 8.47
C ILE A 203 -13.17 -13.20 8.98
N THR A 204 -13.32 -13.24 10.28
CA THR A 204 -14.46 -12.71 11.00
C THR A 204 -13.97 -11.53 11.82
N ALA A 205 -14.59 -10.36 11.64
CA ALA A 205 -14.23 -9.14 12.34
C ALA A 205 -15.39 -8.62 13.18
N GLU A 206 -15.09 -8.12 14.37
CA GLU A 206 -16.02 -7.43 15.27
C GLU A 206 -15.53 -6.00 15.52
N HIS A 207 -16.46 -5.07 15.72
CA HIS A 207 -16.13 -3.67 16.03
C HIS A 207 -16.85 -3.24 17.29
N SER A 208 -16.09 -2.82 18.30
CA SER A 208 -16.59 -2.27 19.56
C SER A 208 -15.65 -1.19 20.07
N ASP A 209 -16.20 -0.07 20.52
CA ASP A 209 -15.46 1.01 21.18
C ASP A 209 -14.22 1.51 20.41
N GLY A 210 -14.31 1.57 19.07
CA GLY A 210 -13.22 2.02 18.19
C GLY A 210 -12.12 0.97 17.97
N THR A 211 -12.31 -0.26 18.46
CA THR A 211 -11.39 -1.37 18.25
C THR A 211 -12.01 -2.42 17.33
N TYR A 212 -11.23 -2.90 16.38
CA TYR A 212 -11.57 -3.99 15.48
C TYR A 212 -10.88 -5.27 15.97
N THR A 213 -11.66 -6.25 16.35
CA THR A 213 -11.16 -7.59 16.70
C THR A 213 -11.27 -8.48 15.47
N VAL A 214 -10.14 -8.90 14.91
CA VAL A 214 -10.08 -9.68 13.67
C VAL A 214 -9.60 -11.07 13.99
N THR A 215 -10.36 -12.08 13.58
CA THR A 215 -10.04 -13.51 13.74
C THR A 215 -9.95 -14.15 12.37
N VAL A 216 -8.89 -14.87 12.09
CA VAL A 216 -8.74 -15.67 10.86
C VAL A 216 -9.47 -17.01 11.03
N ASP A 217 -10.26 -17.38 10.03
CA ASP A 217 -11.01 -18.64 10.07
C ASP A 217 -10.07 -19.84 10.23
N GLY A 218 -10.30 -20.62 11.30
CA GLY A 218 -9.48 -21.79 11.62
C GLY A 218 -8.19 -21.50 12.42
N ALA A 219 -7.84 -20.22 12.68
CA ALA A 219 -6.62 -19.84 13.42
C ALA A 219 -7.02 -19.50 14.84
N GLY A 220 -7.51 -19.71 15.70
CA GLY A 220 -7.90 -19.42 17.11
C GLY A 220 -7.33 -18.14 17.73
N THR A 221 -6.53 -17.35 16.99
CA THR A 221 -5.92 -16.12 17.50
C THR A 221 -6.69 -14.91 16.98
N ALA A 222 -7.16 -14.07 17.89
CA ALA A 222 -7.79 -12.79 17.58
C ALA A 222 -6.76 -11.67 17.67
N LEU A 223 -6.81 -10.73 16.73
CA LEU A 223 -5.99 -9.50 16.70
C LEU A 223 -6.86 -8.29 16.99
N GLU A 224 -6.45 -7.47 17.92
CA GLU A 224 -7.08 -6.19 18.19
C GLU A 224 -6.33 -5.07 17.45
N LEU A 225 -7.06 -4.32 16.66
CA LEU A 225 -6.55 -3.23 15.82
C LEU A 225 -7.36 -1.96 16.07
N GLY A 226 -6.67 -0.84 16.26
CA GLY A 226 -7.31 0.47 16.26
C GLY A 226 -7.80 0.85 14.86
N GLU A 227 -8.66 1.87 14.78
CA GLU A 227 -9.19 2.35 13.50
C GLU A 227 -8.09 2.85 12.56
N ASP A 228 -7.02 3.45 13.12
CA ASP A 228 -5.83 3.91 12.40
C ASP A 228 -5.12 2.79 11.64
N LEU A 229 -5.12 1.57 12.16
CA LEU A 229 -4.57 0.39 11.50
C LEU A 229 -5.60 -0.32 10.61
N ALA A 230 -6.83 -0.52 11.13
CA ALA A 230 -7.90 -1.24 10.43
C ALA A 230 -8.28 -0.60 9.08
N ARG A 231 -8.13 0.72 8.94
CA ARG A 231 -8.41 1.45 7.69
C ARG A 231 -7.48 1.07 6.53
N HIS A 232 -6.33 0.47 6.81
CA HIS A 232 -5.35 0.00 5.83
C HIS A 232 -5.47 -1.50 5.51
N LEU A 233 -6.45 -2.18 6.10
CA LEU A 233 -6.86 -3.52 5.72
C LEU A 233 -8.03 -3.44 4.76
N PHE A 234 -7.89 -4.00 3.57
CA PHE A 234 -8.92 -3.97 2.53
C PHE A 234 -9.50 -5.35 2.32
N VAL A 235 -10.82 -5.43 2.37
CA VAL A 235 -11.58 -6.66 2.22
C VAL A 235 -12.36 -6.66 0.91
N ALA A 236 -12.61 -7.85 0.35
CA ALA A 236 -13.39 -7.98 -0.88
C ALA A 236 -14.81 -7.44 -0.69
N THR A 237 -15.31 -6.73 -1.68
CA THR A 237 -16.74 -6.35 -1.76
C THR A 237 -17.55 -7.57 -2.16
N ALA A 238 -18.67 -7.79 -1.44
CA ALA A 238 -19.64 -8.84 -1.78
C ALA A 238 -20.38 -8.54 -3.08
#